data_b74eec4e363408a9bcffec7cb0734126
#
_entry.id   b74eec4e363408a9bcffec7cb0734126
#
_cell.length_a   1.000
_cell.length_b   1.000
_cell.length_c   1.000
_cell.angle_alpha   90.00
_cell.angle_beta   90.00
_cell.angle_gamma   90.00
#
_symmetry.space_group_name_H-M   'P 1'
#
loop_
_entity.id
_entity.type
_entity.pdbx_description
1 polymer ?
#
loop_
_entity_poly.entity_id
_entity_poly.type
_entity_poly.pdbx_seq_one_letter_code
_entity_poly.pdbx_strand_id
1 'polypeptide(L)'
;MVTVVANQKGGVGKTTTAANIGALVARRGGRVLVVDMDPQFALTRQLGVDARSLGVNLVDVLAGRASATDAIVRGVHGVDLIPAAGELAGVEMSLVGELGRERFLHDALEALIKEYDEVVIDTPPNLGLLTVNALVCADTVIAPVSAEDEGAVHGILELRVTIAKLAKRLGGEAPALIAVVTRW
;
A
#
# COMPACT_ATOMS: atom_id res chain seq x y z
N MET A 1 -7.20 8.42 8.06
CA MET A 1 -7.82 7.26 7.40
C MET A 1 -6.76 6.52 6.59
N VAL A 2 -6.89 5.18 6.44
CA VAL A 2 -5.93 4.39 5.63
C VAL A 2 -6.66 3.80 4.43
N THR A 3 -6.28 4.23 3.23
CA THR A 3 -6.79 3.71 1.95
C THR A 3 -5.75 2.83 1.29
N VAL A 4 -6.08 1.56 1.05
CA VAL A 4 -5.22 0.61 0.34
C VAL A 4 -5.71 0.43 -1.09
N VAL A 5 -4.82 0.54 -2.05
CA VAL A 5 -5.13 0.28 -3.47
C VAL A 5 -4.62 -1.10 -3.84
N ALA A 6 -5.54 -2.07 -4.01
CA ALA A 6 -5.19 -3.48 -4.20
C ALA A 6 -6.01 -4.15 -5.31
N ASN A 7 -5.33 -4.95 -6.13
CA ASN A 7 -5.91 -5.91 -7.06
C ASN A 7 -4.82 -6.90 -7.48
N GLN A 8 -5.17 -8.17 -7.65
CA GLN A 8 -4.25 -9.22 -8.07
C GLN A 8 -3.76 -9.05 -9.51
N LYS A 9 -4.50 -8.32 -10.33
CA LYS A 9 -4.14 -8.11 -11.73
C LYS A 9 -3.14 -6.99 -11.91
N GLY A 10 -2.11 -7.24 -12.72
CA GLY A 10 -1.16 -6.22 -13.16
C GLY A 10 -1.79 -5.24 -14.17
N GLY A 11 -1.32 -4.01 -14.20
CA GLY A 11 -1.70 -3.04 -15.23
C GLY A 11 -3.11 -2.46 -15.13
N VAL A 12 -3.89 -2.73 -14.07
CA VAL A 12 -5.25 -2.18 -13.87
C VAL A 12 -5.28 -0.76 -13.32
N GLY A 13 -4.11 -0.13 -13.12
CA GLY A 13 -4.01 1.26 -12.67
C GLY A 13 -3.91 1.44 -11.15
N LYS A 14 -3.46 0.45 -10.38
CA LYS A 14 -3.26 0.58 -8.90
C LYS A 14 -2.40 1.79 -8.57
N THR A 15 -1.17 1.80 -9.03
CA THR A 15 -0.19 2.88 -8.78
C THR A 15 -0.72 4.25 -9.21
N THR A 16 -1.35 4.32 -10.39
CA THR A 16 -1.97 5.55 -10.89
C THR A 16 -3.10 6.02 -9.96
N THR A 17 -3.93 5.10 -9.48
CA THR A 17 -5.01 5.40 -8.54
C THR A 17 -4.44 5.90 -7.20
N ALA A 18 -3.44 5.22 -6.64
CA ALA A 18 -2.80 5.64 -5.39
C ALA A 18 -2.18 7.03 -5.49
N ALA A 19 -1.40 7.31 -6.55
CA ALA A 19 -0.81 8.62 -6.80
C ALA A 19 -1.86 9.72 -6.90
N ASN A 20 -2.96 9.47 -7.63
CA ASN A 20 -4.02 10.47 -7.81
C ASN A 20 -4.82 10.72 -6.53
N ILE A 21 -5.10 9.71 -5.71
CA ILE A 21 -5.74 9.89 -4.40
C ILE A 21 -4.86 10.79 -3.52
N GLY A 22 -3.56 10.46 -3.40
CA GLY A 22 -2.62 11.29 -2.65
C GLY A 22 -2.59 12.74 -3.12
N ALA A 23 -2.46 12.94 -4.44
CA ALA A 23 -2.46 14.28 -5.04
C ALA A 23 -3.78 15.04 -4.79
N LEU A 24 -4.93 14.38 -4.83
CA LEU A 24 -6.24 15.01 -4.58
C LEU A 24 -6.39 15.44 -3.13
N VAL A 25 -5.95 14.61 -2.16
CA VAL A 25 -5.97 15.00 -0.74
C VAL A 25 -5.05 16.19 -0.50
N ALA A 26 -3.82 16.15 -1.01
CA ALA A 26 -2.86 17.26 -0.90
C ALA A 26 -3.40 18.57 -1.50
N ARG A 27 -4.02 18.52 -2.68
CA ARG A 27 -4.64 19.68 -3.34
C ARG A 27 -5.79 20.29 -2.55
N ARG A 28 -6.44 19.51 -1.70
CA ARG A 28 -7.49 19.99 -0.77
C ARG A 28 -6.94 20.51 0.55
N GLY A 29 -5.61 20.57 0.69
CA GLY A 29 -4.91 21.03 1.89
C GLY A 29 -4.75 19.97 2.98
N GLY A 30 -5.09 18.71 2.70
CA GLY A 30 -4.89 17.60 3.63
C GLY A 30 -3.42 17.15 3.67
N ARG A 31 -3.00 16.70 4.86
CA ARG A 31 -1.70 16.03 5.05
C ARG A 31 -1.83 14.57 4.63
N VAL A 32 -1.04 14.15 3.66
CA VAL A 32 -1.13 12.80 3.11
C VAL A 32 0.23 12.10 3.10
N LEU A 33 0.25 10.87 3.59
CA LEU A 33 1.37 9.95 3.46
C LEU A 33 1.04 8.92 2.39
N VAL A 34 1.93 8.74 1.42
CA VAL A 34 1.83 7.69 0.40
C VAL A 34 2.89 6.64 0.69
N VAL A 35 2.52 5.36 0.67
CA VAL A 35 3.43 4.24 0.95
C VAL A 35 3.47 3.33 -0.27
N ASP A 36 4.64 3.12 -0.83
CA ASP A 36 4.86 2.19 -1.94
C ASP A 36 5.24 0.80 -1.40
N MET A 37 4.35 -0.18 -1.54
CA MET A 37 4.56 -1.58 -1.11
C MET A 37 4.93 -2.51 -2.26
N ASP A 38 5.06 -2.01 -3.50
CA ASP A 38 5.41 -2.84 -4.63
C ASP A 38 6.94 -2.95 -4.79
N PRO A 39 7.54 -4.17 -4.82
CA PRO A 39 8.96 -4.36 -5.12
C PRO A 39 9.39 -3.80 -6.49
N GLN A 40 8.45 -3.52 -7.38
CA GLN A 40 8.71 -2.82 -8.64
C GLN A 40 8.87 -1.30 -8.45
N PHE A 41 8.59 -0.76 -7.27
CA PHE A 41 8.71 0.65 -6.86
C PHE A 41 8.19 1.64 -7.93
N ALA A 42 7.05 1.27 -8.54
CA ALA A 42 6.48 2.05 -9.63
C ALA A 42 5.96 3.42 -9.15
N LEU A 43 5.34 3.48 -7.97
CA LEU A 43 4.86 4.71 -7.37
C LEU A 43 6.03 5.64 -6.99
N THR A 44 7.07 5.10 -6.38
CA THR A 44 8.30 5.82 -6.01
C THR A 44 8.92 6.50 -7.24
N ARG A 45 9.06 5.75 -8.36
CA ARG A 45 9.57 6.31 -9.62
C ARG A 45 8.63 7.33 -10.24
N GLN A 46 7.31 7.08 -10.20
CA GLN A 46 6.30 8.00 -10.76
C GLN A 46 6.33 9.35 -10.04
N LEU A 47 6.63 9.36 -8.75
CA LEU A 47 6.80 10.56 -7.95
C LEU A 47 8.21 11.20 -8.08
N GLY A 48 9.07 10.65 -8.94
CA GLY A 48 10.40 11.21 -9.24
C GLY A 48 11.44 10.97 -8.15
N VAL A 49 11.21 10.03 -7.24
CA VAL A 49 12.14 9.68 -6.16
C VAL A 49 13.03 8.51 -6.60
N ASP A 50 14.35 8.68 -6.48
CA ASP A 50 15.31 7.59 -6.64
C ASP A 50 15.60 6.93 -5.29
N ALA A 51 14.93 5.81 -5.02
CA ALA A 51 15.07 5.07 -3.77
C ALA A 51 16.51 4.59 -3.50
N ARG A 52 17.35 4.45 -4.54
CA ARG A 52 18.76 4.02 -4.40
C ARG A 52 19.64 5.11 -3.80
N SER A 53 19.24 6.38 -3.95
CA SER A 53 19.96 7.52 -3.38
C SER A 53 19.58 7.80 -1.92
N LEU A 54 18.57 7.10 -1.39
CA LEU A 54 18.07 7.28 -0.04
C LEU A 54 18.78 6.35 0.93
N GLY A 55 19.12 6.86 2.12
CA GLY A 55 19.75 6.08 3.18
C GLY A 55 18.81 5.07 3.84
N VAL A 56 17.49 5.38 3.85
CA VAL A 56 16.43 4.57 4.49
C VAL A 56 15.21 4.54 3.59
N ASN A 57 14.57 3.38 3.49
CA ASN A 57 13.34 3.17 2.74
C ASN A 57 12.47 2.09 3.40
N LEU A 58 11.35 1.70 2.79
CA LEU A 58 10.42 0.70 3.35
C LEU A 58 11.07 -0.67 3.63
N VAL A 59 12.12 -1.04 2.88
CA VAL A 59 12.89 -2.27 3.12
C VAL A 59 13.49 -2.28 4.53
N ASP A 60 14.04 -1.15 4.97
CA ASP A 60 14.66 -1.00 6.29
C ASP A 60 13.62 -1.01 7.40
N VAL A 61 12.47 -0.38 7.14
CA VAL A 61 11.34 -0.34 8.09
C VAL A 61 10.81 -1.75 8.34
N LEU A 62 10.48 -2.51 7.29
CA LEU A 62 9.92 -3.86 7.44
C LEU A 62 10.95 -4.87 7.96
N ALA A 63 12.24 -4.62 7.72
CA ALA A 63 13.32 -5.42 8.31
C ALA A 63 13.67 -5.02 9.76
N GLY A 64 12.97 -4.03 10.34
CA GLY A 64 13.21 -3.55 11.72
C GLY A 64 14.54 -2.81 11.91
N ARG A 65 15.15 -2.31 10.84
CA ARG A 65 16.43 -1.57 10.87
C ARG A 65 16.26 -0.06 11.04
N ALA A 66 15.07 0.46 10.73
CA ALA A 66 14.76 1.88 10.83
C ALA A 66 13.30 2.09 11.23
N SER A 67 12.96 3.26 11.77
CA SER A 67 11.57 3.64 11.98
C SER A 67 10.90 4.07 10.67
N ALA A 68 9.57 3.99 10.59
CA ALA A 68 8.84 4.48 9.43
C ALA A 68 9.03 6.00 9.23
N THR A 69 9.22 6.75 10.32
CA THR A 69 9.50 8.20 10.28
C THR A 69 10.82 8.50 9.57
N ASP A 70 11.84 7.68 9.75
CA ASP A 70 13.16 7.86 9.12
C ASP A 70 13.13 7.61 7.61
N ALA A 71 12.15 6.82 7.14
CA ALA A 71 11.96 6.49 5.74
C ALA A 71 11.14 7.54 4.96
N ILE A 72 10.60 8.57 5.62
CA ILE A 72 9.74 9.55 4.97
C ILE A 72 10.55 10.52 4.11
N VAL A 73 10.27 10.57 2.82
CA VAL A 73 10.67 11.64 1.90
C VAL A 73 9.54 12.67 1.89
N ARG A 74 9.82 13.87 2.41
CA ARG A 74 8.80 14.90 2.63
C ARG A 74 8.57 15.80 1.41
N GLY A 75 7.31 16.20 1.21
CA GLY A 75 6.92 17.25 0.27
C GLY A 75 7.08 16.91 -1.20
N VAL A 76 7.08 15.63 -1.56
CA VAL A 76 7.18 15.17 -2.94
C VAL A 76 5.87 15.46 -3.68
N HIS A 77 5.86 16.47 -4.54
CA HIS A 77 4.65 16.94 -5.22
C HIS A 77 3.47 17.23 -4.28
N GLY A 78 3.78 17.67 -3.04
CA GLY A 78 2.79 17.99 -2.02
C GLY A 78 2.35 16.84 -1.14
N VAL A 79 2.87 15.62 -1.35
CA VAL A 79 2.66 14.45 -0.49
C VAL A 79 3.94 14.08 0.24
N ASP A 80 3.85 13.40 1.37
CA ASP A 80 4.96 12.70 1.98
C ASP A 80 4.98 11.24 1.46
N LEU A 81 6.16 10.67 1.23
CA LEU A 81 6.31 9.33 0.64
C LEU A 81 7.19 8.44 1.51
N ILE A 82 6.77 7.21 1.80
CA ILE A 82 7.66 6.12 2.18
C ILE A 82 7.94 5.30 0.91
N PRO A 83 9.16 5.37 0.36
CA PRO A 83 9.51 4.76 -0.92
C PRO A 83 9.80 3.27 -0.78
N ALA A 84 9.48 2.49 -1.82
CA ALA A 84 9.93 1.11 -1.99
C ALA A 84 11.27 1.02 -2.71
N ALA A 85 11.91 -0.14 -2.59
CA ALA A 85 13.07 -0.54 -3.39
C ALA A 85 12.96 -2.02 -3.79
N GLY A 86 13.77 -2.45 -4.76
CA GLY A 86 13.69 -3.81 -5.30
C GLY A 86 13.95 -4.91 -4.27
N GLU A 87 14.75 -4.62 -3.27
CA GLU A 87 15.08 -5.50 -2.14
C GLU A 87 13.85 -5.87 -1.27
N LEU A 88 12.73 -5.19 -1.45
CA LEU A 88 11.47 -5.46 -0.74
C LEU A 88 10.97 -6.90 -0.98
N ALA A 89 11.24 -7.47 -2.17
CA ALA A 89 10.95 -8.87 -2.45
C ALA A 89 11.72 -9.84 -1.54
N GLY A 90 12.98 -9.52 -1.19
CA GLY A 90 13.79 -10.30 -0.26
C GLY A 90 13.28 -10.20 1.17
N VAL A 91 12.82 -9.02 1.59
CA VAL A 91 12.20 -8.82 2.91
C VAL A 91 10.91 -9.63 3.03
N GLU A 92 10.06 -9.64 2.00
CA GLU A 92 8.84 -10.48 1.99
C GLU A 92 9.17 -11.94 2.29
N MET A 93 10.22 -12.47 1.68
CA MET A 93 10.66 -13.86 1.93
C MET A 93 11.17 -14.07 3.35
N SER A 94 11.92 -13.12 3.92
CA SER A 94 12.46 -13.23 5.28
C SER A 94 11.35 -13.19 6.35
N LEU A 95 10.29 -12.46 6.11
CA LEU A 95 9.16 -12.34 7.04
C LEU A 95 8.27 -13.58 7.10
N VAL A 96 8.36 -14.52 6.14
CA VAL A 96 7.48 -15.71 6.08
C VAL A 96 7.55 -16.55 7.36
N GLY A 97 8.71 -16.61 8.02
CA GLY A 97 8.91 -17.36 9.28
C GLY A 97 8.55 -16.61 10.56
N GLU A 98 8.27 -15.31 10.48
CA GLU A 98 8.10 -14.47 11.64
C GLU A 98 6.68 -14.54 12.24
N LEU A 99 6.59 -14.48 13.56
CA LEU A 99 5.31 -14.39 14.27
C LEU A 99 4.69 -13.01 14.08
N GLY A 100 3.39 -12.97 13.81
CA GLY A 100 2.69 -11.68 13.60
C GLY A 100 3.07 -10.96 12.30
N ARG A 101 3.70 -11.66 11.37
CA ARG A 101 4.21 -11.12 10.10
C ARG A 101 3.18 -10.33 9.29
N GLU A 102 1.90 -10.56 9.52
CA GLU A 102 0.82 -9.84 8.86
C GLU A 102 0.66 -8.40 9.38
N ARG A 103 1.28 -8.04 10.50
CA ARG A 103 1.12 -6.75 11.20
C ARG A 103 2.34 -5.83 11.13
N PHE A 104 3.44 -6.25 10.54
CA PHE A 104 4.69 -5.46 10.55
C PHE A 104 4.50 -4.04 10.02
N LEU A 105 3.76 -3.86 8.92
CA LEU A 105 3.46 -2.53 8.40
C LEU A 105 2.55 -1.75 9.33
N HIS A 106 1.49 -2.38 9.85
CA HIS A 106 0.57 -1.74 10.79
C HIS A 106 1.32 -1.20 12.00
N ASP A 107 2.14 -2.03 12.63
CA ASP A 107 2.87 -1.67 13.84
C ASP A 107 3.90 -0.57 13.55
N ALA A 108 4.54 -0.59 12.39
CA ALA A 108 5.46 0.46 11.94
C ALA A 108 4.76 1.80 11.66
N LEU A 109 3.52 1.79 11.18
CA LEU A 109 2.77 2.99 10.81
C LEU A 109 1.85 3.52 11.92
N GLU A 110 1.63 2.80 13.02
CA GLU A 110 0.61 3.10 14.05
C GLU A 110 0.69 4.56 14.56
N ALA A 111 1.89 5.06 14.83
CA ALA A 111 2.10 6.43 15.26
C ALA A 111 1.83 7.44 14.13
N LEU A 112 2.29 7.13 12.91
CA LEU A 112 2.20 8.02 11.76
C LEU A 112 0.76 8.18 11.25
N ILE A 113 -0.06 7.13 11.29
CA ILE A 113 -1.46 7.20 10.84
C ILE A 113 -2.23 8.34 11.53
N LYS A 114 -1.89 8.65 12.78
CA LYS A 114 -2.53 9.71 13.58
C LYS A 114 -2.09 11.12 13.17
N GLU A 115 -0.96 11.24 12.47
CA GLU A 115 -0.38 12.51 12.05
C GLU A 115 -0.86 12.98 10.67
N TYR A 116 -1.47 12.08 9.89
CA TYR A 116 -1.95 12.35 8.54
C TYR A 116 -3.47 12.29 8.45
N ASP A 117 -4.06 13.13 7.60
CA ASP A 117 -5.50 13.07 7.30
C ASP A 117 -5.80 11.79 6.47
N GLU A 118 -4.85 11.41 5.61
CA GLU A 118 -4.94 10.21 4.78
C GLU A 118 -3.58 9.51 4.67
N VAL A 119 -3.59 8.17 4.74
CA VAL A 119 -2.46 7.31 4.36
C VAL A 119 -2.90 6.46 3.18
N VAL A 120 -2.20 6.57 2.06
CA VAL A 120 -2.50 5.81 0.83
C VAL A 120 -1.42 4.77 0.59
N ILE A 121 -1.80 3.50 0.47
CA ILE A 121 -0.84 2.38 0.28
C ILE A 121 -1.05 1.76 -1.10
N ASP A 122 -0.02 1.79 -1.95
CA ASP A 122 0.02 1.08 -3.23
C ASP A 122 0.57 -0.33 -3.04
N THR A 123 -0.06 -1.34 -3.66
CA THR A 123 0.31 -2.76 -3.44
C THR A 123 0.74 -3.46 -4.71
N PRO A 124 1.57 -4.54 -4.61
CA PRO A 124 1.94 -5.37 -5.74
C PRO A 124 0.73 -6.12 -6.34
N PRO A 125 0.86 -6.66 -7.58
CA PRO A 125 -0.22 -7.37 -8.26
C PRO A 125 -0.37 -8.84 -7.81
N ASN A 126 -0.39 -9.08 -6.51
CA ASN A 126 -0.62 -10.39 -5.91
C ASN A 126 -1.24 -10.24 -4.52
N LEU A 127 -1.71 -11.32 -3.91
CA LEU A 127 -2.14 -11.37 -2.51
C LEU A 127 -1.06 -12.00 -1.61
N GLY A 128 0.22 -11.64 -1.85
CA GLY A 128 1.35 -12.03 -1.02
C GLY A 128 1.37 -11.32 0.33
N LEU A 129 2.43 -11.56 1.11
CA LEU A 129 2.55 -11.03 2.46
C LEU A 129 2.59 -9.50 2.51
N LEU A 130 3.19 -8.84 1.50
CA LEU A 130 3.20 -7.38 1.39
C LEU A 130 1.77 -6.83 1.26
N THR A 131 0.96 -7.40 0.35
CA THR A 131 -0.44 -6.98 0.20
C THR A 131 -1.26 -7.28 1.45
N VAL A 132 -1.03 -8.42 2.11
CA VAL A 132 -1.68 -8.75 3.40
C VAL A 132 -1.34 -7.72 4.47
N ASN A 133 -0.08 -7.31 4.59
CA ASN A 133 0.34 -6.25 5.51
C ASN A 133 -0.37 -4.93 5.24
N ALA A 134 -0.51 -4.54 3.98
CA ALA A 134 -1.28 -3.36 3.61
C ALA A 134 -2.75 -3.49 4.01
N LEU A 135 -3.39 -4.63 3.69
CA LEU A 135 -4.80 -4.87 4.02
C LEU A 135 -5.10 -4.86 5.53
N VAL A 136 -4.14 -5.24 6.35
CA VAL A 136 -4.27 -5.16 7.84
C VAL A 136 -4.32 -3.72 8.33
N CYS A 137 -3.73 -2.77 7.60
CA CYS A 137 -3.79 -1.34 7.93
C CYS A 137 -5.09 -0.67 7.47
N ALA A 138 -5.85 -1.29 6.57
CA ALA A 138 -6.88 -0.62 5.78
C ALA A 138 -8.16 -0.28 6.56
N ASP A 139 -8.63 0.96 6.43
CA ASP A 139 -10.01 1.37 6.69
C ASP A 139 -10.87 1.17 5.42
N THR A 140 -10.25 1.43 4.26
CA THR A 140 -10.89 1.30 2.94
C THR A 140 -9.93 0.64 1.95
N VAL A 141 -10.46 -0.28 1.14
CA VAL A 141 -9.73 -0.89 0.02
C VAL A 141 -10.36 -0.43 -1.29
N ILE A 142 -9.57 0.19 -2.14
CA ILE A 142 -9.96 0.55 -3.51
C ILE A 142 -9.37 -0.51 -4.45
N ALA A 143 -10.24 -1.15 -5.22
CA ALA A 143 -9.87 -2.14 -6.22
C ALA A 143 -10.08 -1.60 -7.63
N PRO A 144 -9.04 -1.05 -8.29
CA PRO A 144 -9.13 -0.68 -9.69
C PRO A 144 -9.32 -1.91 -10.57
N VAL A 145 -10.28 -1.86 -11.50
CA VAL A 145 -10.57 -2.93 -12.46
C VAL A 145 -10.62 -2.36 -13.86
N SER A 146 -10.05 -3.06 -14.85
CA SER A 146 -10.19 -2.67 -16.24
C SER A 146 -11.57 -3.04 -16.77
N ALA A 147 -12.22 -2.14 -17.52
CA ALA A 147 -13.50 -2.43 -18.19
C ALA A 147 -13.38 -3.59 -19.21
N GLU A 148 -12.18 -3.82 -19.76
CA GLU A 148 -11.88 -4.88 -20.73
C GLU A 148 -11.59 -6.23 -20.06
N ASP A 149 -11.60 -6.30 -18.72
CA ASP A 149 -11.19 -7.51 -17.99
C ASP A 149 -12.38 -8.42 -17.69
N GLU A 150 -12.54 -9.48 -18.45
CA GLU A 150 -13.55 -10.52 -18.22
C GLU A 150 -13.42 -11.19 -16.84
N GLY A 151 -12.22 -11.22 -16.26
CA GLY A 151 -11.94 -11.77 -14.93
C GLY A 151 -12.12 -10.79 -13.76
N ALA A 152 -12.48 -9.51 -14.02
CA ALA A 152 -12.51 -8.45 -13.03
C ALA A 152 -13.40 -8.79 -11.82
N VAL A 153 -14.59 -9.34 -12.06
CA VAL A 153 -15.53 -9.74 -10.99
C VAL A 153 -14.93 -10.82 -10.11
N HIS A 154 -14.27 -11.81 -10.72
CA HIS A 154 -13.64 -12.90 -9.99
C HIS A 154 -12.51 -12.40 -9.08
N GLY A 155 -11.64 -11.54 -9.60
CA GLY A 155 -10.55 -10.93 -8.81
C GLY A 155 -11.06 -10.09 -7.61
N ILE A 156 -12.17 -9.36 -7.77
CA ILE A 156 -12.80 -8.64 -6.66
C ILE A 156 -13.35 -9.60 -5.61
N LEU A 157 -13.99 -10.70 -6.02
CA LEU A 157 -14.53 -11.70 -5.10
C LEU A 157 -13.41 -12.39 -4.29
N GLU A 158 -12.29 -12.74 -4.91
CA GLU A 158 -11.13 -13.29 -4.23
C GLU A 158 -10.52 -12.30 -3.22
N LEU A 159 -10.38 -11.03 -3.60
CA LEU A 159 -9.93 -9.98 -2.70
C LEU A 159 -10.88 -9.82 -1.51
N ARG A 160 -12.20 -9.80 -1.74
CA ARG A 160 -13.22 -9.74 -0.69
C ARG A 160 -13.11 -10.93 0.28
N VAL A 161 -12.93 -12.14 -0.25
CA VAL A 161 -12.75 -13.35 0.58
C VAL A 161 -11.47 -13.23 1.43
N THR A 162 -10.39 -12.73 0.87
CA THR A 162 -9.14 -12.52 1.59
C THR A 162 -9.30 -11.51 2.72
N ILE A 163 -9.91 -10.36 2.44
CA ILE A 163 -10.22 -9.32 3.43
C ILE A 163 -11.07 -9.90 4.58
N ALA A 164 -12.14 -10.63 4.27
CA ALA A 164 -12.99 -11.23 5.29
C ALA A 164 -12.27 -12.26 6.16
N LYS A 165 -11.38 -13.07 5.56
CA LYS A 165 -10.55 -14.03 6.30
C LYS A 165 -9.57 -13.33 7.25
N LEU A 166 -8.94 -12.24 6.80
CA LEU A 166 -8.01 -11.44 7.62
C LEU A 166 -8.74 -10.80 8.79
N ALA A 167 -9.86 -10.12 8.55
CA ALA A 167 -10.66 -9.49 9.59
C ALA A 167 -11.08 -10.51 10.67
N LYS A 168 -11.61 -11.68 10.25
CA LYS A 168 -11.98 -12.76 11.17
C LYS A 168 -10.79 -13.29 12.00
N ARG A 169 -9.61 -13.45 11.36
CA ARG A 169 -8.42 -14.00 12.02
C ARG A 169 -7.81 -13.02 13.02
N LEU A 170 -7.85 -11.73 12.72
CA LEU A 170 -7.26 -10.68 13.55
C LEU A 170 -8.25 -10.08 14.57
N GLY A 171 -9.51 -10.52 14.55
CA GLY A 171 -10.53 -10.06 15.50
C GLY A 171 -11.01 -8.62 15.25
N GLY A 172 -10.82 -8.10 14.03
CA GLY A 172 -11.23 -6.75 13.62
C GLY A 172 -12.42 -6.74 12.68
N GLU A 173 -12.84 -5.52 12.30
CA GLU A 173 -13.85 -5.32 11.25
C GLU A 173 -13.18 -5.36 9.87
N ALA A 174 -13.94 -5.84 8.87
CA ALA A 174 -13.44 -5.83 7.49
C ALA A 174 -13.49 -4.40 6.94
N PRO A 175 -12.41 -3.90 6.29
CA PRO A 175 -12.44 -2.61 5.61
C PRO A 175 -13.50 -2.56 4.52
N ALA A 176 -13.99 -1.35 4.21
CA ALA A 176 -14.85 -1.12 3.06
C ALA A 176 -14.12 -1.50 1.76
N LEU A 177 -14.77 -2.23 0.84
CA LEU A 177 -14.22 -2.57 -0.46
C LEU A 177 -14.97 -1.83 -1.57
N ILE A 178 -14.26 -0.99 -2.33
CA ILE A 178 -14.80 -0.17 -3.41
C ILE A 178 -14.12 -0.56 -4.72
N ALA A 179 -14.89 -1.05 -5.69
CA ALA A 179 -14.39 -1.27 -7.04
C ALA A 179 -14.45 0.03 -7.87
N VAL A 180 -13.37 0.35 -8.56
CA VAL A 180 -13.26 1.52 -9.45
C VAL A 180 -12.92 1.05 -10.85
N VAL A 181 -13.80 1.33 -11.81
CA VAL A 181 -13.57 0.99 -13.23
C VAL A 181 -12.54 1.95 -13.81
N THR A 182 -11.48 1.37 -14.37
CA THR A 182 -10.42 2.08 -15.08
C THR A 182 -10.35 1.58 -16.53
N ARG A 183 -9.75 2.35 -17.44
CA ARG A 183 -9.62 2.00 -18.86
C ARG A 183 -10.99 1.67 -19.49
N TRP A 184 -11.62 2.70 -19.98
CA TRP A 184 -12.83 2.63 -20.83
C TRP A 184 -12.45 2.39 -22.28
#